data_7fc80de6685f1ab031109ae04b1797a8
#
_entry.id   7fc80de6685f1ab031109ae04b1797a8
#
_cell.length_a   1.000
_cell.length_b   1.000
_cell.length_c   1.000
_cell.angle_alpha   90.00
_cell.angle_beta   90.00
_cell.angle_gamma   90.00
#
_symmetry.space_group_name_H-M   'P 1'
#
loop_
_entity.id
_entity.type
_entity.pdbx_description
1 polymer ?
#
loop_
_entity_poly.entity_id
_entity_poly.type
_entity_poly.pdbx_seq_one_letter_code
_entity_poly.pdbx_strand_id
1 'polypeptide(L)'
;MSSHPRLRVDPGRPFIHPAFDYLLIGGGLSLLVIGWLTFGRAPAVRQWLQTNLWTLVLLSNSAHFAGSTVRLYTKPGSFRDLPFLTMGLPLASVAVLTLAIAWPGGLGRHLQSLYLTWSPYHYAAQAYGLAVMYCYRSGSPWTEDDKRWLRIASFLPFLHVFLAVGGAGIEWVMPAAVLRQPAAEAVRSGAVAGLRVLSFLTPAVIFLLHQREGRSRLPLISLLILLSNSVWLVGLGYTTPLTIAVVTVFHGLQYLAILTIFHVKERVRAPAGPRPWWIQALGFYAACLALGYVLFQVWPYAYVLLGFGFAESVLLVIAAINVHHFVVDAFIWRLRRDSNYAVVSAQPAVG
;
A
#
# COMPACT_ATOMS: atom_id res chain seq x y z
N MET A 1 32.50 24.82 27.06
CA MET A 1 32.17 23.38 26.92
C MET A 1 31.04 23.27 25.92
N SER A 2 31.34 22.91 24.67
CA SER A 2 30.33 22.70 23.62
C SER A 2 29.61 21.40 23.91
N SER A 3 28.36 21.47 24.37
CA SER A 3 27.50 20.30 24.46
C SER A 3 27.22 19.81 23.03
N HIS A 4 27.85 18.73 22.62
CA HIS A 4 27.46 18.04 21.39
C HIS A 4 25.98 17.71 21.49
N PRO A 5 25.15 18.07 20.49
CA PRO A 5 23.75 17.74 20.49
C PRO A 5 23.62 16.21 20.53
N ARG A 6 23.06 15.68 21.62
CA ARG A 6 22.79 14.24 21.74
C ARG A 6 21.71 13.87 20.74
N LEU A 7 22.02 13.01 19.77
CA LEU A 7 21.05 12.38 18.90
C LEU A 7 20.06 11.56 19.76
N ARG A 8 18.85 12.06 19.92
CA ARG A 8 17.75 11.33 20.60
C ARG A 8 16.86 10.71 19.54
N VAL A 9 16.99 9.40 19.36
CA VAL A 9 16.11 8.63 18.48
C VAL A 9 14.74 8.49 19.14
N ASP A 10 13.69 8.96 18.44
CA ASP A 10 12.29 8.77 18.81
C ASP A 10 11.79 7.46 18.22
N PRO A 11 11.43 6.43 19.02
CA PRO A 11 10.87 5.20 18.48
C PRO A 11 9.49 5.39 17.85
N GLY A 12 8.77 6.45 18.21
CA GLY A 12 7.40 6.71 17.83
C GLY A 12 6.38 6.03 18.76
N ARG A 13 5.16 6.56 18.76
CA ARG A 13 4.07 6.03 19.59
C ARG A 13 3.28 4.96 18.81
N PRO A 14 3.23 3.70 19.29
CA PRO A 14 2.54 2.62 18.60
C PRO A 14 1.01 2.83 18.64
N PHE A 15 0.30 2.26 17.67
CA PHE A 15 -1.17 2.20 17.66
C PHE A 15 -1.71 1.17 18.64
N ILE A 16 -1.04 0.01 18.77
CA ILE A 16 -1.40 -1.10 19.66
C ILE A 16 -0.22 -1.44 20.57
N HIS A 17 0.83 -2.02 20.01
CA HIS A 17 2.00 -2.51 20.72
C HIS A 17 3.24 -2.36 19.86
N PRO A 18 4.42 -1.97 20.42
CA PRO A 18 5.62 -1.73 19.61
C PRO A 18 5.98 -2.89 18.69
N ALA A 19 5.98 -4.13 19.17
CA ALA A 19 6.32 -5.29 18.35
C ALA A 19 5.35 -5.47 17.18
N PHE A 20 4.05 -5.32 17.41
CA PHE A 20 3.03 -5.41 16.35
C PHE A 20 3.23 -4.30 15.31
N ASP A 21 3.35 -3.07 15.77
CA ASP A 21 3.48 -1.91 14.90
C ASP A 21 4.77 -1.97 14.07
N TYR A 22 5.91 -2.30 14.68
CA TYR A 22 7.19 -2.40 13.98
C TYR A 22 7.26 -3.59 13.01
N LEU A 23 6.73 -4.76 13.39
CA LEU A 23 6.79 -5.96 12.56
C LEU A 23 5.79 -5.92 11.40
N LEU A 24 4.54 -5.56 11.67
CA LEU A 24 3.49 -5.59 10.63
C LEU A 24 3.34 -4.24 9.93
N ILE A 25 3.09 -3.15 10.67
CA ILE A 25 2.82 -1.85 10.06
C ILE A 25 4.12 -1.18 9.59
N GLY A 26 5.18 -1.30 10.35
CA GLY A 26 6.53 -0.83 10.00
C GLY A 26 7.18 -1.61 8.86
N GLY A 27 6.69 -2.81 8.56
CA GLY A 27 7.24 -3.69 7.53
C GLY A 27 8.47 -4.50 7.97
N GLY A 28 8.84 -4.47 9.26
CA GLY A 28 10.02 -5.18 9.77
C GLY A 28 10.00 -6.68 9.49
N LEU A 29 8.82 -7.33 9.61
CA LEU A 29 8.67 -8.75 9.29
C LEU A 29 8.92 -9.02 7.80
N SER A 30 8.47 -8.14 6.91
CA SER A 30 8.72 -8.27 5.47
C SER A 30 10.20 -8.18 5.15
N LEU A 31 10.93 -7.26 5.80
CA LEU A 31 12.38 -7.13 5.63
C LEU A 31 13.12 -8.40 6.08
N LEU A 32 12.70 -8.98 7.20
CA LEU A 32 13.26 -10.26 7.69
C LEU A 32 13.02 -11.40 6.71
N VAL A 33 11.78 -11.55 6.22
CA VAL A 33 11.43 -12.62 5.26
C VAL A 33 12.13 -12.41 3.92
N ILE A 34 12.14 -11.19 3.37
CA ILE A 34 12.84 -10.89 2.12
C ILE A 34 14.35 -11.11 2.27
N GLY A 35 14.93 -10.63 3.36
CA GLY A 35 16.35 -10.86 3.67
C GLY A 35 16.67 -12.36 3.76
N TRP A 36 15.82 -13.13 4.44
CA TRP A 36 16.00 -14.57 4.54
C TRP A 36 15.86 -15.29 3.19
N LEU A 37 14.89 -14.92 2.37
CA LEU A 37 14.72 -15.49 1.01
C LEU A 37 15.90 -15.17 0.08
N THR A 38 16.57 -14.04 0.33
CA THR A 38 17.69 -13.58 -0.51
C THR A 38 19.02 -14.19 -0.09
N PHE A 39 19.31 -14.13 1.20
CA PHE A 39 20.63 -14.48 1.75
C PHE A 39 20.61 -15.87 2.42
N GLY A 40 19.45 -16.35 2.81
CA GLY A 40 19.27 -17.66 3.47
C GLY A 40 19.23 -18.82 2.47
N ARG A 41 19.91 -19.91 2.81
CA ARG A 41 19.82 -21.18 2.11
C ARG A 41 18.66 -22.01 2.70
N ALA A 42 17.41 -21.58 2.46
CA ALA A 42 16.23 -22.22 3.03
C ALA A 42 15.27 -22.71 1.93
N PRO A 43 15.62 -23.79 1.18
CA PRO A 43 14.78 -24.32 0.11
C PRO A 43 13.39 -24.74 0.61
N ALA A 44 13.29 -25.31 1.79
CA ALA A 44 12.01 -25.72 2.38
C ALA A 44 11.05 -24.53 2.60
N VAL A 45 11.53 -23.39 3.06
CA VAL A 45 10.71 -22.19 3.24
C VAL A 45 10.28 -21.60 1.91
N ARG A 46 11.17 -21.56 0.93
CA ARG A 46 10.84 -21.12 -0.43
C ARG A 46 9.76 -22.02 -1.03
N GLN A 47 9.89 -23.32 -0.91
CA GLN A 47 8.91 -24.30 -1.38
C GLN A 47 7.57 -24.12 -0.66
N TRP A 48 7.59 -23.97 0.67
CA TRP A 48 6.38 -23.76 1.45
C TRP A 48 5.64 -22.46 1.02
N LEU A 49 6.37 -21.37 0.83
CA LEU A 49 5.80 -20.11 0.34
C LEU A 49 5.19 -20.29 -1.05
N GLN A 50 5.87 -20.97 -1.96
CA GLN A 50 5.35 -21.24 -3.32
C GLN A 50 4.08 -22.08 -3.28
N THR A 51 4.05 -23.13 -2.46
CA THR A 51 2.89 -24.00 -2.31
C THR A 51 1.68 -23.29 -1.72
N ASN A 52 1.90 -22.40 -0.73
CA ASN A 52 0.82 -21.71 -0.01
C ASN A 52 0.54 -20.30 -0.53
N LEU A 53 1.16 -19.88 -1.62
CA LEU A 53 1.10 -18.51 -2.11
C LEU A 53 -0.34 -18.03 -2.35
N TRP A 54 -1.17 -18.84 -3.00
CA TRP A 54 -2.56 -18.49 -3.27
C TRP A 54 -3.37 -18.27 -2.00
N THR A 55 -3.19 -19.11 -1.00
CA THR A 55 -3.82 -18.95 0.30
C THR A 55 -3.36 -17.67 1.00
N LEU A 56 -2.06 -17.39 0.97
CA LEU A 56 -1.50 -16.17 1.54
C LEU A 56 -2.02 -14.91 0.84
N VAL A 57 -2.11 -14.93 -0.49
CA VAL A 57 -2.67 -13.83 -1.28
C VAL A 57 -4.15 -13.63 -0.98
N LEU A 58 -4.93 -14.70 -0.86
CA LEU A 58 -6.34 -14.61 -0.49
C LEU A 58 -6.51 -13.99 0.90
N LEU A 59 -5.79 -14.50 1.90
CA LEU A 59 -5.89 -14.04 3.29
C LEU A 59 -5.35 -12.61 3.50
N SER A 60 -4.46 -12.13 2.66
CA SER A 60 -3.87 -10.80 2.78
C SER A 60 -4.35 -9.85 1.69
N ASN A 61 -3.92 -10.07 0.47
CA ASN A 61 -4.08 -9.11 -0.62
C ASN A 61 -5.53 -9.00 -1.11
N SER A 62 -6.24 -10.12 -1.30
CA SER A 62 -7.65 -10.07 -1.72
C SER A 62 -8.53 -9.45 -0.63
N ALA A 63 -8.30 -9.80 0.64
CA ALA A 63 -8.97 -9.19 1.77
C ALA A 63 -8.64 -7.68 1.91
N HIS A 64 -7.39 -7.27 1.61
CA HIS A 64 -6.97 -5.87 1.60
C HIS A 64 -7.78 -5.03 0.60
N PHE A 65 -7.90 -5.49 -0.64
CA PHE A 65 -8.69 -4.77 -1.66
C PHE A 65 -10.16 -4.64 -1.29
N ALA A 66 -10.72 -5.68 -0.68
CA ALA A 66 -12.08 -5.65 -0.15
C ALA A 66 -12.22 -4.72 1.07
N GLY A 67 -11.16 -4.56 1.86
CA GLY A 67 -11.19 -3.83 3.12
C GLY A 67 -11.60 -2.36 2.99
N SER A 68 -11.10 -1.64 1.98
CA SER A 68 -11.52 -0.26 1.71
C SER A 68 -13.01 -0.17 1.37
N THR A 69 -13.50 -1.12 0.59
CA THR A 69 -14.92 -1.23 0.22
C THR A 69 -15.76 -1.53 1.45
N VAL A 70 -15.40 -2.56 2.25
CA VAL A 70 -16.10 -2.88 3.50
C VAL A 70 -16.13 -1.66 4.43
N ARG A 71 -15.00 -0.95 4.60
CA ARG A 71 -14.95 0.27 5.41
C ARG A 71 -15.85 1.36 4.85
N LEU A 72 -15.83 1.60 3.54
CA LEU A 72 -16.67 2.59 2.88
C LEU A 72 -18.16 2.33 3.16
N TYR A 73 -18.61 1.10 2.97
CA TYR A 73 -20.02 0.75 3.13
C TYR A 73 -20.48 0.55 4.57
N THR A 74 -19.57 0.28 5.50
CA THR A 74 -19.90 0.14 6.94
C THR A 74 -19.80 1.44 7.71
N LYS A 75 -19.24 2.52 7.13
CA LYS A 75 -19.17 3.82 7.78
C LYS A 75 -20.52 4.54 7.68
N PRO A 76 -21.13 4.96 8.81
CA PRO A 76 -22.38 5.72 8.80
C PRO A 76 -22.28 6.99 7.93
N GLY A 77 -23.31 7.26 7.14
CA GLY A 77 -23.39 8.45 6.31
C GLY A 77 -22.64 8.38 4.97
N SER A 78 -21.89 7.31 4.67
CA SER A 78 -21.09 7.22 3.44
C SER A 78 -21.89 7.38 2.15
N PHE A 79 -23.11 6.85 2.08
CA PHE A 79 -23.98 7.02 0.92
C PHE A 79 -24.35 8.48 0.65
N ARG A 80 -24.57 9.26 1.72
CA ARG A 80 -24.89 10.68 1.61
C ARG A 80 -23.66 11.53 1.34
N ASP A 81 -22.55 11.23 2.06
CA ASP A 81 -21.35 12.08 2.07
C ASP A 81 -20.41 11.76 0.91
N LEU A 82 -20.52 10.56 0.32
CA LEU A 82 -19.66 10.04 -0.75
C LEU A 82 -20.48 9.29 -1.82
N PRO A 83 -21.55 9.88 -2.41
CA PRO A 83 -22.44 9.19 -3.32
C PRO A 83 -21.73 8.67 -4.57
N PHE A 84 -20.75 9.40 -5.08
CA PHE A 84 -19.94 8.93 -6.19
C PHE A 84 -19.18 7.63 -5.86
N LEU A 85 -18.53 7.57 -4.69
CA LEU A 85 -17.73 6.38 -4.32
C LEU A 85 -18.62 5.17 -4.00
N THR A 86 -19.80 5.40 -3.42
CA THR A 86 -20.69 4.32 -2.98
C THR A 86 -21.59 3.79 -4.09
N MET A 87 -21.92 4.59 -5.10
CA MET A 87 -22.83 4.22 -6.18
C MET A 87 -22.20 4.41 -7.57
N GLY A 88 -21.69 5.59 -7.87
CA GLY A 88 -21.17 5.93 -9.19
C GLY A 88 -19.94 5.14 -9.59
N LEU A 89 -18.95 5.04 -8.69
CA LEU A 89 -17.69 4.34 -8.96
C LEU A 89 -17.86 2.83 -9.19
N PRO A 90 -18.65 2.07 -8.39
CA PRO A 90 -18.92 0.66 -8.69
C PRO A 90 -19.58 0.46 -10.04
N LEU A 91 -20.61 1.26 -10.37
CA LEU A 91 -21.28 1.18 -11.69
C LEU A 91 -20.31 1.49 -12.83
N ALA A 92 -19.51 2.55 -12.71
CA ALA A 92 -18.49 2.89 -13.70
C ALA A 92 -17.44 1.78 -13.83
N SER A 93 -17.02 1.17 -12.71
CA SER A 93 -16.04 0.06 -12.71
C SER A 93 -16.59 -1.17 -13.46
N VAL A 94 -17.85 -1.53 -13.22
CA VAL A 94 -18.50 -2.65 -13.95
C VAL A 94 -18.61 -2.34 -15.43
N ALA A 95 -19.05 -1.12 -15.80
CA ALA A 95 -19.18 -0.71 -17.20
C ALA A 95 -17.81 -0.73 -17.93
N VAL A 96 -16.78 -0.11 -17.34
CA VAL A 96 -15.43 -0.10 -17.91
C VAL A 96 -14.85 -1.50 -18.02
N LEU A 97 -15.05 -2.34 -17.00
CA LEU A 97 -14.59 -3.73 -17.02
C LEU A 97 -15.26 -4.54 -18.13
N THR A 98 -16.59 -4.43 -18.26
CA THR A 98 -17.34 -5.15 -19.32
C THR A 98 -16.85 -4.74 -20.71
N LEU A 99 -16.65 -3.43 -20.95
CA LEU A 99 -16.08 -2.94 -22.21
C LEU A 99 -14.63 -3.39 -22.42
N ALA A 100 -13.82 -3.43 -21.35
CA ALA A 100 -12.44 -3.88 -21.41
C ALA A 100 -12.33 -5.37 -21.74
N ILE A 101 -13.21 -6.21 -21.20
CA ILE A 101 -13.28 -7.65 -21.50
C ILE A 101 -13.81 -7.87 -22.93
N ALA A 102 -14.79 -7.08 -23.40
CA ALA A 102 -15.29 -7.15 -24.76
C ALA A 102 -14.25 -6.68 -25.80
N TRP A 103 -13.30 -5.83 -25.39
CA TRP A 103 -12.23 -5.32 -26.27
C TRP A 103 -10.86 -5.41 -25.58
N PRO A 104 -10.32 -6.64 -25.36
CA PRO A 104 -9.12 -6.87 -24.56
C PRO A 104 -7.86 -6.27 -25.18
N GLY A 105 -7.70 -6.28 -26.50
CA GLY A 105 -6.56 -5.69 -27.22
C GLY A 105 -6.55 -4.14 -27.25
N GLY A 106 -7.67 -3.50 -26.94
CA GLY A 106 -7.82 -2.05 -26.85
C GLY A 106 -7.95 -1.58 -25.40
N LEU A 107 -9.19 -1.37 -24.94
CA LEU A 107 -9.46 -0.86 -23.59
C LEU A 107 -8.92 -1.79 -22.49
N GLY A 108 -8.98 -3.11 -22.70
CA GLY A 108 -8.45 -4.10 -21.75
C GLY A 108 -6.95 -3.91 -21.52
N ARG A 109 -6.17 -3.73 -22.59
CA ARG A 109 -4.73 -3.44 -22.48
C ARG A 109 -4.45 -2.15 -21.70
N HIS A 110 -5.23 -1.11 -21.91
CA HIS A 110 -5.08 0.16 -21.20
C HIS A 110 -5.48 0.04 -19.72
N LEU A 111 -6.53 -0.71 -19.38
CA LEU A 111 -6.92 -0.99 -18.01
C LEU A 111 -5.83 -1.76 -17.25
N GLN A 112 -5.26 -2.78 -17.89
CA GLN A 112 -4.14 -3.54 -17.35
C GLN A 112 -2.90 -2.66 -17.16
N SER A 113 -2.57 -1.83 -18.13
CA SER A 113 -1.45 -0.88 -18.07
C SER A 113 -1.63 0.13 -16.94
N LEU A 114 -2.85 0.64 -16.76
CA LEU A 114 -3.19 1.53 -15.65
C LEU A 114 -2.97 0.84 -14.29
N TYR A 115 -3.47 -0.38 -14.14
CA TYR A 115 -3.28 -1.18 -12.92
C TYR A 115 -1.80 -1.39 -12.60
N LEU A 116 -1.02 -1.87 -13.56
CA LEU A 116 0.41 -2.16 -13.35
C LEU A 116 1.24 -0.90 -13.03
N THR A 117 0.86 0.25 -13.58
CA THR A 117 1.51 1.54 -13.31
C THR A 117 1.07 2.11 -11.96
N TRP A 118 -0.22 2.03 -11.63
CA TRP A 118 -0.78 2.62 -10.42
C TRP A 118 -0.49 1.80 -9.17
N SER A 119 -0.28 0.49 -9.30
CA SER A 119 0.01 -0.39 -8.16
C SER A 119 1.25 0.04 -7.36
N PRO A 120 2.46 0.20 -7.95
CA PRO A 120 3.62 0.70 -7.20
C PRO A 120 3.45 2.15 -6.73
N TYR A 121 2.68 2.99 -7.43
CA TYR A 121 2.30 4.31 -6.94
C TYR A 121 1.46 4.22 -5.66
N HIS A 122 0.51 3.30 -5.60
CA HIS A 122 -0.33 3.08 -4.43
C HIS A 122 0.50 2.63 -3.21
N TYR A 123 1.51 1.76 -3.40
CA TYR A 123 2.44 1.36 -2.35
C TYR A 123 3.20 2.57 -1.78
N ALA A 124 3.71 3.43 -2.66
CA ALA A 124 4.38 4.66 -2.26
C ALA A 124 3.45 5.64 -1.51
N ALA A 125 2.21 5.79 -1.97
CA ALA A 125 1.19 6.61 -1.32
C ALA A 125 0.82 6.08 0.07
N GLN A 126 0.67 4.75 0.23
CA GLN A 126 0.43 4.12 1.52
C GLN A 126 1.61 4.33 2.48
N ALA A 127 2.85 4.12 2.02
CA ALA A 127 4.05 4.34 2.83
C ALA A 127 4.14 5.80 3.32
N TYR A 128 3.88 6.77 2.45
CA TYR A 128 3.78 8.18 2.82
C TYR A 128 2.71 8.42 3.90
N GLY A 129 1.50 7.92 3.65
CA GLY A 129 0.37 8.10 4.58
C GLY A 129 0.66 7.54 5.97
N LEU A 130 1.19 6.32 6.04
CA LEU A 130 1.58 5.66 7.30
C LEU A 130 2.71 6.40 8.02
N ALA A 131 3.76 6.80 7.29
CA ALA A 131 4.87 7.56 7.88
C ALA A 131 4.38 8.87 8.51
N VAL A 132 3.52 9.62 7.83
CA VAL A 132 2.90 10.85 8.34
C VAL A 132 1.97 10.56 9.53
N MET A 133 1.19 9.48 9.50
CA MET A 133 0.34 9.10 10.64
C MET A 133 1.15 8.86 11.91
N TYR A 134 2.30 8.19 11.83
CA TYR A 134 3.18 7.99 12.99
C TYR A 134 3.85 9.28 13.46
N CYS A 135 4.19 10.21 12.55
CA CYS A 135 4.65 11.54 12.93
C CYS A 135 3.61 12.28 13.78
N TYR A 136 2.36 12.35 13.32
CA TYR A 136 1.27 12.98 14.08
C TYR A 136 0.99 12.26 15.40
N ARG A 137 0.98 10.94 15.40
CA ARG A 137 0.75 10.15 16.59
C ARG A 137 1.83 10.35 17.65
N SER A 138 3.07 10.55 17.24
CA SER A 138 4.21 10.82 18.12
C SER A 138 4.25 12.28 18.62
N GLY A 139 3.31 13.13 18.20
CA GLY A 139 3.21 14.52 18.62
C GLY A 139 4.25 15.43 17.98
N SER A 140 4.82 15.01 16.85
CA SER A 140 5.79 15.82 16.09
C SER A 140 5.07 16.83 15.20
N PRO A 141 5.29 18.15 15.37
CA PRO A 141 4.72 19.17 14.51
C PRO A 141 5.45 19.18 13.16
N TRP A 142 4.82 18.63 12.13
CA TRP A 142 5.39 18.57 10.79
C TRP A 142 4.85 19.74 9.94
N THR A 143 5.78 20.50 9.32
CA THR A 143 5.45 21.55 8.36
C THR A 143 5.04 20.93 7.00
N GLU A 144 4.46 21.74 6.12
CA GLU A 144 4.14 21.27 4.76
C GLU A 144 5.41 20.95 3.95
N ASP A 145 6.52 21.66 4.21
CA ASP A 145 7.80 21.36 3.57
C ASP A 145 8.39 20.03 4.05
N ASP A 146 8.32 19.74 5.35
CA ASP A 146 8.75 18.45 5.90
C ASP A 146 7.95 17.30 5.27
N LYS A 147 6.62 17.45 5.16
CA LYS A 147 5.74 16.48 4.49
C LYS A 147 6.06 16.33 3.01
N ARG A 148 6.47 17.41 2.34
CA ARG A 148 6.91 17.36 0.94
C ARG A 148 8.14 16.47 0.78
N TRP A 149 9.12 16.59 1.67
CA TRP A 149 10.32 15.74 1.65
C TRP A 149 9.99 14.27 1.94
N LEU A 150 9.09 13.98 2.90
CA LEU A 150 8.61 12.62 3.13
C LEU A 150 7.89 12.05 1.90
N ARG A 151 7.09 12.87 1.23
CA ARG A 151 6.43 12.47 -0.02
C ARG A 151 7.45 12.13 -1.10
N ILE A 152 8.45 12.99 -1.31
CA ILE A 152 9.53 12.72 -2.26
C ILE A 152 10.20 11.39 -1.92
N ALA A 153 10.62 11.18 -0.66
CA ALA A 153 11.26 9.93 -0.23
C ALA A 153 10.40 8.69 -0.49
N SER A 154 9.08 8.77 -0.28
CA SER A 154 8.16 7.68 -0.52
C SER A 154 7.98 7.37 -2.01
N PHE A 155 8.03 8.38 -2.89
CA PHE A 155 7.73 8.23 -4.31
C PHE A 155 8.95 7.95 -5.19
N LEU A 156 10.18 8.16 -4.69
CA LEU A 156 11.40 7.77 -5.41
C LEU A 156 11.43 6.28 -5.80
N PRO A 157 11.05 5.33 -4.92
CA PRO A 157 10.96 3.92 -5.29
C PRO A 157 9.93 3.64 -6.40
N PHE A 158 8.81 4.33 -6.41
CA PHE A 158 7.83 4.23 -7.50
C PHE A 158 8.43 4.70 -8.83
N LEU A 159 9.09 5.86 -8.85
CA LEU A 159 9.74 6.38 -10.06
C LEU A 159 10.80 5.41 -10.59
N HIS A 160 11.55 4.76 -9.68
CA HIS A 160 12.49 3.72 -10.07
C HIS A 160 11.79 2.57 -10.81
N VAL A 161 10.71 2.00 -10.24
CA VAL A 161 9.95 0.91 -10.88
C VAL A 161 9.35 1.35 -12.21
N PHE A 162 8.77 2.54 -12.25
CA PHE A 162 8.16 3.11 -13.46
C PHE A 162 9.15 3.18 -14.62
N LEU A 163 10.40 3.58 -14.34
CA LEU A 163 11.44 3.65 -15.36
C LEU A 163 12.12 2.28 -15.62
N ALA A 164 12.31 1.46 -14.57
CA ALA A 164 13.08 0.22 -14.67
C ALA A 164 12.33 -0.91 -15.38
N VAL A 165 11.05 -1.11 -15.03
CA VAL A 165 10.27 -2.23 -15.54
C VAL A 165 9.94 -2.06 -17.03
N GLY A 166 9.87 -0.81 -17.50
CA GLY A 166 9.53 -0.50 -18.91
C GLY A 166 8.18 -1.08 -19.31
N GLY A 167 7.47 -0.49 -20.17
CA GLY A 167 6.23 -1.05 -20.66
C GLY A 167 5.02 -0.21 -20.27
N ALA A 168 3.96 -0.80 -19.80
CA ALA A 168 2.61 -0.28 -19.80
C ALA A 168 2.44 1.24 -19.61
N GLY A 169 2.98 1.82 -18.55
CA GLY A 169 2.77 3.24 -18.24
C GLY A 169 3.73 4.19 -18.93
N ILE A 170 4.98 3.77 -19.12
CA ILE A 170 6.00 4.63 -19.76
C ILE A 170 5.69 4.85 -21.25
N GLU A 171 5.06 3.87 -21.90
CA GLU A 171 4.65 3.98 -23.31
C GLU A 171 3.56 5.04 -23.55
N TRP A 172 2.80 5.42 -22.52
CA TRP A 172 1.84 6.52 -22.60
C TRP A 172 2.52 7.90 -22.61
N VAL A 173 3.72 7.98 -22.02
CA VAL A 173 4.48 9.23 -21.88
C VAL A 173 5.51 9.35 -23.00
N MET A 174 6.08 8.22 -23.43
CA MET A 174 7.17 8.19 -24.40
C MET A 174 6.96 7.05 -25.40
N PRO A 175 6.91 7.35 -26.72
CA PRO A 175 6.74 6.32 -27.74
C PRO A 175 7.82 5.23 -27.67
N ALA A 176 7.44 3.99 -27.91
CA ALA A 176 8.35 2.84 -27.90
C ALA A 176 9.54 2.99 -28.84
N ALA A 177 9.36 3.71 -29.97
CA ALA A 177 10.46 4.02 -30.91
C ALA A 177 11.55 4.89 -30.28
N VAL A 178 11.17 5.85 -29.43
CA VAL A 178 12.11 6.71 -28.68
C VAL A 178 12.80 5.91 -27.58
N LEU A 179 12.05 5.10 -26.83
CA LEU A 179 12.60 4.26 -25.75
C LEU A 179 13.67 3.28 -26.23
N ARG A 180 13.57 2.83 -27.49
CA ARG A 180 14.54 1.91 -28.10
C ARG A 180 15.81 2.58 -28.64
N GLN A 181 15.89 3.90 -28.63
CA GLN A 181 17.12 4.59 -29.05
C GLN A 181 18.23 4.41 -28.02
N PRO A 182 19.48 4.12 -28.42
CA PRO A 182 20.58 3.88 -27.47
C PRO A 182 20.84 5.05 -26.52
N ALA A 183 20.69 6.30 -26.98
CA ALA A 183 20.81 7.47 -26.13
C ALA A 183 19.72 7.56 -25.06
N ALA A 184 18.46 7.27 -25.42
CA ALA A 184 17.34 7.26 -24.49
C ALA A 184 17.49 6.13 -23.46
N GLU A 185 17.93 4.95 -23.88
CA GLU A 185 18.21 3.82 -23.00
C GLU A 185 19.35 4.14 -22.03
N ALA A 186 20.44 4.78 -22.46
CA ALA A 186 21.54 5.20 -21.58
C ALA A 186 21.06 6.20 -20.51
N VAL A 187 20.26 7.19 -20.91
CA VAL A 187 19.66 8.16 -19.97
C VAL A 187 18.71 7.46 -18.99
N ARG A 188 17.85 6.56 -19.48
CA ARG A 188 16.93 5.78 -18.65
C ARG A 188 17.68 4.93 -17.61
N SER A 189 18.71 4.20 -18.05
CA SER A 189 19.52 3.36 -17.18
C SER A 189 20.27 4.17 -16.11
N GLY A 190 20.81 5.32 -16.47
CA GLY A 190 21.42 6.26 -15.53
C GLY A 190 20.43 6.79 -14.51
N ALA A 191 19.21 7.18 -14.95
CA ALA A 191 18.14 7.62 -14.07
C ALA A 191 17.69 6.52 -13.12
N VAL A 192 17.52 5.28 -13.59
CA VAL A 192 17.18 4.11 -12.77
C VAL A 192 18.25 3.87 -11.69
N ALA A 193 19.54 3.92 -12.06
CA ALA A 193 20.63 3.76 -11.10
C ALA A 193 20.63 4.88 -10.04
N GLY A 194 20.45 6.13 -10.45
CA GLY A 194 20.36 7.27 -9.53
C GLY A 194 19.17 7.17 -8.59
N LEU A 195 17.98 6.83 -9.10
CA LEU A 195 16.76 6.64 -8.30
C LEU A 195 16.90 5.49 -7.30
N ARG A 196 17.61 4.42 -7.67
CA ARG A 196 17.92 3.32 -6.77
C ARG A 196 18.68 3.80 -5.52
N VAL A 197 19.74 4.58 -5.72
CA VAL A 197 20.53 5.14 -4.61
C VAL A 197 19.69 6.11 -3.78
N LEU A 198 18.99 7.04 -4.44
CA LEU A 198 18.19 8.07 -3.78
C LEU A 198 17.04 7.48 -2.97
N SER A 199 16.46 6.35 -3.38
CA SER A 199 15.38 5.66 -2.67
C SER A 199 15.78 5.20 -1.26
N PHE A 200 17.05 4.89 -1.02
CA PHE A 200 17.56 4.52 0.30
C PHE A 200 18.21 5.71 1.02
N LEU A 201 18.92 6.55 0.29
CA LEU A 201 19.65 7.67 0.88
C LEU A 201 18.70 8.76 1.42
N THR A 202 17.64 9.09 0.67
CA THR A 202 16.74 10.20 1.04
C THR A 202 16.02 9.96 2.37
N PRO A 203 15.39 8.78 2.65
CA PRO A 203 14.81 8.50 3.95
C PRO A 203 15.82 8.58 5.10
N ALA A 204 17.04 8.08 4.90
CA ALA A 204 18.10 8.11 5.90
C ALA A 204 18.56 9.54 6.19
N VAL A 205 18.74 10.37 5.16
CA VAL A 205 19.12 11.78 5.31
C VAL A 205 18.03 12.57 6.04
N ILE A 206 16.76 12.40 5.65
CA ILE A 206 15.63 13.04 6.33
C ILE A 206 15.61 12.64 7.80
N PHE A 207 15.77 11.35 8.10
CA PHE A 207 15.82 10.87 9.49
C PHE A 207 16.92 11.56 10.28
N LEU A 208 18.15 11.58 9.78
CA LEU A 208 19.29 12.19 10.46
C LEU A 208 19.11 13.70 10.69
N LEU A 209 18.56 14.40 9.69
CA LEU A 209 18.30 15.84 9.80
C LEU A 209 17.21 16.14 10.86
N HIS A 210 16.22 15.27 10.97
CA HIS A 210 15.11 15.42 11.91
C HIS A 210 15.39 14.86 13.32
N GLN A 211 16.59 14.31 13.59
CA GLN A 211 17.02 13.99 14.95
C GLN A 211 17.76 15.15 15.65
N ARG A 212 18.00 16.27 14.95
CA ARG A 212 18.68 17.45 15.52
C ARG A 212 17.71 18.24 16.40
N GLU A 213 18.26 18.88 17.43
CA GLU A 213 17.48 19.76 18.31
C GLU A 213 16.81 20.90 17.54
N GLY A 214 15.59 21.25 17.95
CA GLY A 214 14.79 22.32 17.33
C GLY A 214 14.00 21.93 16.09
N ARG A 215 14.09 20.67 15.61
CA ARG A 215 13.28 20.16 14.51
C ARG A 215 12.22 19.16 14.96
N SER A 216 11.17 19.03 14.15
CA SER A 216 10.20 17.93 14.28
C SER A 216 10.89 16.61 14.08
N ARG A 217 10.75 15.66 15.03
CA ARG A 217 11.42 14.36 14.94
C ARG A 217 10.70 13.44 13.98
N LEU A 218 11.47 12.76 13.12
CA LEU A 218 10.97 11.61 12.36
C LEU A 218 11.04 10.36 13.25
N PRO A 219 9.90 9.75 13.62
CA PRO A 219 9.92 8.52 14.40
C PRO A 219 10.64 7.39 13.66
N LEU A 220 11.33 6.52 14.39
CA LEU A 220 12.05 5.38 13.82
C LEU A 220 11.14 4.44 13.02
N ILE A 221 9.89 4.26 13.49
CA ILE A 221 8.91 3.45 12.75
C ILE A 221 8.55 4.08 11.40
N SER A 222 8.50 5.42 11.28
CA SER A 222 8.28 6.10 9.99
C SER A 222 9.44 5.88 9.04
N LEU A 223 10.69 5.93 9.53
CA LEU A 223 11.86 5.56 8.74
C LEU A 223 11.78 4.12 8.26
N LEU A 224 11.40 3.18 9.13
CA LEU A 224 11.27 1.76 8.80
C LEU A 224 10.23 1.54 7.69
N ILE A 225 9.09 2.23 7.73
CA ILE A 225 8.07 2.19 6.69
C ILE A 225 8.64 2.63 5.33
N LEU A 226 9.37 3.76 5.31
CA LEU A 226 9.99 4.28 4.08
C LEU A 226 11.05 3.32 3.53
N LEU A 227 11.90 2.76 4.39
CA LEU A 227 12.92 1.79 3.98
C LEU A 227 12.29 0.47 3.52
N SER A 228 11.23 -0.01 4.15
CA SER A 228 10.49 -1.19 3.70
C SER A 228 9.92 -0.97 2.30
N ASN A 229 9.30 0.18 2.03
CA ASN A 229 8.82 0.55 0.71
C ASN A 229 9.97 0.58 -0.33
N SER A 230 11.15 1.10 0.04
CA SER A 230 12.32 1.11 -0.83
C SER A 230 12.82 -0.32 -1.13
N VAL A 231 12.89 -1.19 -0.13
CA VAL A 231 13.26 -2.61 -0.34
C VAL A 231 12.22 -3.33 -1.20
N TRP A 232 10.94 -3.05 -1.00
CA TRP A 232 9.86 -3.67 -1.78
C TRP A 232 9.92 -3.30 -3.27
N LEU A 233 10.12 -2.03 -3.59
CA LEU A 233 10.02 -1.54 -4.97
C LEU A 233 11.37 -1.49 -5.69
N VAL A 234 12.48 -1.24 -5.00
CA VAL A 234 13.80 -1.00 -5.59
C VAL A 234 14.79 -2.12 -5.30
N GLY A 235 14.67 -2.72 -4.11
CA GLY A 235 15.60 -3.75 -3.66
C GLY A 235 15.33 -5.09 -4.33
N LEU A 236 14.92 -6.05 -3.52
CA LEU A 236 14.73 -7.44 -3.93
C LEU A 236 13.27 -7.78 -4.28
N GLY A 237 12.34 -6.85 -3.98
CA GLY A 237 10.92 -7.10 -4.10
C GLY A 237 10.43 -7.32 -5.54
N TYR A 238 11.04 -6.66 -6.53
CA TYR A 238 10.65 -6.76 -7.94
C TYR A 238 11.59 -7.60 -8.81
N THR A 239 12.41 -8.45 -8.20
CA THR A 239 13.41 -9.25 -8.93
C THR A 239 12.91 -10.62 -9.41
N THR A 240 11.98 -11.22 -8.67
CA THR A 240 11.40 -12.52 -9.03
C THR A 240 9.88 -12.54 -8.75
N PRO A 241 9.11 -13.41 -9.44
CA PRO A 241 7.67 -13.57 -9.15
C PRO A 241 7.37 -13.87 -7.68
N LEU A 242 8.20 -14.69 -7.03
CA LEU A 242 8.03 -15.01 -5.61
C LEU A 242 8.22 -13.79 -4.71
N THR A 243 9.24 -12.97 -4.95
CA THR A 243 9.47 -11.76 -4.15
C THR A 243 8.39 -10.72 -4.37
N ILE A 244 7.90 -10.55 -5.60
CA ILE A 244 6.74 -9.69 -5.89
C ILE A 244 5.52 -10.15 -5.09
N ALA A 245 5.24 -11.46 -5.08
CA ALA A 245 4.11 -12.01 -4.34
C ALA A 245 4.26 -11.83 -2.82
N VAL A 246 5.46 -12.02 -2.27
CA VAL A 246 5.76 -11.78 -0.85
C VAL A 246 5.55 -10.30 -0.50
N VAL A 247 6.02 -9.36 -1.33
CA VAL A 247 5.78 -7.93 -1.15
C VAL A 247 4.28 -7.61 -1.15
N THR A 248 3.53 -8.19 -2.09
CA THR A 248 2.07 -8.02 -2.20
C THR A 248 1.35 -8.53 -0.94
N VAL A 249 1.76 -9.68 -0.40
CA VAL A 249 1.23 -10.23 0.86
C VAL A 249 1.48 -9.26 2.02
N PHE A 250 2.71 -8.78 2.19
CA PHE A 250 3.06 -7.88 3.29
C PHE A 250 2.44 -6.49 3.16
N HIS A 251 2.30 -5.96 1.94
CA HIS A 251 1.56 -4.74 1.71
C HIS A 251 0.09 -4.89 2.14
N GLY A 252 -0.55 -5.99 1.76
CA GLY A 252 -1.92 -6.30 2.18
C GLY A 252 -2.06 -6.44 3.69
N LEU A 253 -1.13 -7.16 4.35
CA LEU A 253 -1.13 -7.31 5.81
C LEU A 253 -0.93 -5.96 6.53
N GLN A 254 -0.01 -5.13 6.05
CA GLN A 254 0.22 -3.78 6.58
C GLN A 254 -1.06 -2.94 6.53
N TYR A 255 -1.73 -2.96 5.39
CA TYR A 255 -2.98 -2.24 5.20
C TYR A 255 -4.11 -2.78 6.09
N LEU A 256 -4.33 -4.10 6.09
CA LEU A 256 -5.37 -4.73 6.91
C LEU A 256 -5.15 -4.46 8.41
N ALA A 257 -3.91 -4.46 8.88
CA ALA A 257 -3.58 -4.13 10.26
C ALA A 257 -4.06 -2.72 10.62
N ILE A 258 -3.66 -1.71 9.84
CA ILE A 258 -4.05 -0.32 10.13
C ILE A 258 -5.56 -0.10 9.95
N LEU A 259 -6.14 -0.69 8.90
CA LEU A 259 -7.58 -0.58 8.62
C LEU A 259 -8.44 -1.17 9.74
N THR A 260 -8.06 -2.34 10.24
CA THR A 260 -8.74 -3.00 11.38
C THR A 260 -8.62 -2.16 12.65
N ILE A 261 -7.44 -1.58 12.92
CA ILE A 261 -7.25 -0.68 14.07
C ILE A 261 -8.22 0.51 13.99
N PHE A 262 -8.33 1.13 12.83
CA PHE A 262 -9.23 2.27 12.64
C PHE A 262 -10.69 1.86 12.79
N HIS A 263 -11.10 0.74 12.17
CA HIS A 263 -12.46 0.23 12.29
C HIS A 263 -12.86 -0.04 13.74
N VAL A 264 -12.00 -0.76 14.48
CA VAL A 264 -12.27 -1.09 15.90
C VAL A 264 -12.32 0.18 16.75
N LYS A 265 -11.36 1.10 16.61
CA LYS A 265 -11.34 2.33 17.41
C LYS A 265 -12.53 3.26 17.12
N GLU A 266 -13.01 3.31 15.89
CA GLU A 266 -14.23 4.05 15.53
C GLU A 266 -15.47 3.43 16.17
N ARG A 267 -15.57 2.09 16.19
CA ARG A 267 -16.73 1.35 16.76
C ARG A 267 -16.78 1.35 18.28
N VAL A 268 -15.64 1.23 18.95
CA VAL A 268 -15.56 1.29 20.42
C VAL A 268 -15.99 2.66 20.95
N ARG A 269 -15.85 3.72 20.16
CA ARG A 269 -16.29 5.08 20.53
C ARG A 269 -17.76 5.35 20.25
N ALA A 270 -18.47 4.45 19.56
CA ALA A 270 -19.87 4.62 19.24
C ALA A 270 -20.74 4.44 20.50
N PRO A 271 -21.83 5.22 20.69
CA PRO A 271 -22.68 5.18 21.91
C PRO A 271 -23.44 3.88 22.13
N ALA A 272 -23.62 3.07 21.11
CA ALA A 272 -24.34 1.80 21.19
C ALA A 272 -23.40 0.70 21.72
N GLY A 273 -23.51 0.37 22.98
CA GLY A 273 -22.83 -0.63 23.79
C GLY A 273 -21.67 -1.42 23.12
N PRO A 274 -20.43 -1.27 23.59
CA PRO A 274 -19.28 -1.80 22.87
C PRO A 274 -19.26 -3.32 22.90
N ARG A 275 -19.37 -3.95 21.71
CA ARG A 275 -18.96 -5.35 21.57
C ARG A 275 -17.46 -5.44 21.85
N PRO A 276 -16.95 -6.57 22.40
CA PRO A 276 -15.52 -6.79 22.57
C PRO A 276 -14.74 -6.47 21.32
N TRP A 277 -13.59 -5.79 21.48
CA TRP A 277 -12.77 -5.32 20.34
C TRP A 277 -12.38 -6.45 19.37
N TRP A 278 -12.09 -7.64 19.90
CA TRP A 278 -11.69 -8.80 19.10
C TRP A 278 -12.85 -9.34 18.22
N ILE A 279 -14.10 -9.27 18.68
CA ILE A 279 -15.29 -9.66 17.87
C ILE A 279 -15.43 -8.68 16.70
N GLN A 280 -15.20 -7.39 16.95
CA GLN A 280 -15.27 -6.37 15.89
C GLN A 280 -14.13 -6.54 14.87
N ALA A 281 -12.90 -6.81 15.34
CA ALA A 281 -11.76 -7.06 14.48
C ALA A 281 -11.96 -8.31 13.61
N LEU A 282 -12.40 -9.42 14.24
CA LEU A 282 -12.64 -10.68 13.54
C LEU A 282 -13.79 -10.56 12.54
N GLY A 283 -14.90 -9.94 12.94
CA GLY A 283 -16.06 -9.72 12.07
C GLY A 283 -15.71 -8.83 10.86
N PHE A 284 -14.93 -7.78 11.07
CA PHE A 284 -14.45 -6.92 10.00
C PHE A 284 -13.53 -7.69 9.04
N TYR A 285 -12.55 -8.41 9.55
CA TYR A 285 -11.64 -9.21 8.74
C TYR A 285 -12.37 -10.32 7.98
N ALA A 286 -13.32 -11.02 8.61
CA ALA A 286 -14.16 -12.02 7.95
C ALA A 286 -14.97 -11.41 6.78
N ALA A 287 -15.53 -10.22 6.96
CA ALA A 287 -16.23 -9.52 5.89
C ALA A 287 -15.27 -9.14 4.74
N CYS A 288 -14.05 -8.66 5.05
CA CYS A 288 -13.02 -8.39 4.05
C CYS A 288 -12.61 -9.66 3.28
N LEU A 289 -12.44 -10.77 3.99
CA LEU A 289 -12.08 -12.06 3.38
C LEU A 289 -13.20 -12.60 2.49
N ALA A 290 -14.45 -12.58 2.97
CA ALA A 290 -15.60 -13.05 2.20
C ALA A 290 -15.80 -12.21 0.92
N LEU A 291 -15.77 -10.88 1.03
CA LEU A 291 -15.87 -10.01 -0.15
C LEU A 291 -14.67 -10.18 -1.07
N GLY A 292 -13.45 -10.28 -0.53
CA GLY A 292 -12.23 -10.54 -1.31
C GLY A 292 -12.32 -11.85 -2.10
N TYR A 293 -12.83 -12.91 -1.48
CA TYR A 293 -13.07 -14.18 -2.17
C TYR A 293 -14.07 -14.01 -3.32
N VAL A 294 -15.20 -13.36 -3.08
CA VAL A 294 -16.21 -13.11 -4.13
C VAL A 294 -15.61 -12.30 -5.30
N LEU A 295 -14.90 -11.22 -4.99
CA LEU A 295 -14.34 -10.33 -6.00
C LEU A 295 -13.25 -11.02 -6.86
N PHE A 296 -12.34 -11.77 -6.25
CA PHE A 296 -11.17 -12.31 -6.94
C PHE A 296 -11.34 -13.76 -7.43
N GLN A 297 -12.22 -14.55 -6.80
CA GLN A 297 -12.41 -15.95 -7.13
C GLN A 297 -13.74 -16.22 -7.85
N VAL A 298 -14.82 -15.51 -7.51
CA VAL A 298 -16.15 -15.76 -8.06
C VAL A 298 -16.46 -14.84 -9.26
N TRP A 299 -16.21 -13.55 -9.12
CA TRP A 299 -16.59 -12.57 -10.16
C TRP A 299 -15.98 -12.83 -11.54
N PRO A 300 -14.71 -13.25 -11.71
CA PRO A 300 -14.19 -13.60 -13.04
C PRO A 300 -15.02 -14.65 -13.79
N TYR A 301 -15.56 -15.63 -13.06
CA TYR A 301 -16.41 -16.67 -13.67
C TYR A 301 -17.72 -16.15 -14.24
N ALA A 302 -18.26 -15.04 -13.75
CA ALA A 302 -19.44 -14.44 -14.35
C ALA A 302 -19.20 -14.05 -15.82
N TYR A 303 -18.02 -13.54 -16.15
CA TYR A 303 -17.64 -13.24 -17.53
C TYR A 303 -17.33 -14.49 -18.36
N VAL A 304 -16.73 -15.51 -17.75
CA VAL A 304 -16.51 -16.81 -18.42
C VAL A 304 -17.83 -17.46 -18.79
N LEU A 305 -18.84 -17.39 -17.92
CA LEU A 305 -20.19 -17.89 -18.21
C LEU A 305 -20.91 -17.11 -19.30
N LEU A 306 -20.52 -15.85 -19.52
CA LEU A 306 -20.99 -15.01 -20.64
C LEU A 306 -20.23 -15.28 -21.95
N GLY A 307 -19.28 -16.24 -21.97
CA GLY A 307 -18.55 -16.65 -23.16
C GLY A 307 -17.22 -15.94 -23.39
N PHE A 308 -16.72 -15.16 -22.42
CA PHE A 308 -15.41 -14.51 -22.52
C PHE A 308 -14.27 -15.46 -22.09
N GLY A 309 -13.04 -15.16 -22.55
CA GLY A 309 -11.86 -15.96 -22.20
C GLY A 309 -11.55 -15.95 -20.70
N PHE A 310 -11.10 -17.08 -20.14
CA PHE A 310 -10.80 -17.18 -18.71
C PHE A 310 -9.64 -16.28 -18.29
N ALA A 311 -8.53 -16.30 -19.04
CA ALA A 311 -7.35 -15.50 -18.70
C ALA A 311 -7.63 -14.00 -18.73
N GLU A 312 -8.32 -13.51 -19.76
CA GLU A 312 -8.74 -12.11 -19.90
C GLU A 312 -9.69 -11.71 -18.77
N SER A 313 -10.67 -12.57 -18.47
CA SER A 313 -11.64 -12.32 -17.39
C SER A 313 -10.95 -12.15 -16.05
N VAL A 314 -10.04 -13.06 -15.69
CA VAL A 314 -9.28 -12.99 -14.42
C VAL A 314 -8.40 -11.74 -14.36
N LEU A 315 -7.59 -11.48 -15.40
CA LEU A 315 -6.65 -10.36 -15.40
C LEU A 315 -7.35 -9.00 -15.37
N LEU A 316 -8.43 -8.83 -16.13
CA LEU A 316 -9.14 -7.56 -16.23
C LEU A 316 -10.04 -7.30 -15.02
N VAL A 317 -10.64 -8.33 -14.42
CA VAL A 317 -11.35 -8.21 -13.14
C VAL A 317 -10.37 -7.79 -12.03
N ILE A 318 -9.19 -8.42 -11.94
CA ILE A 318 -8.14 -8.02 -10.99
C ILE A 318 -7.75 -6.56 -11.21
N ALA A 319 -7.52 -6.14 -12.46
CA ALA A 319 -7.16 -4.76 -12.78
C ALA A 319 -8.27 -3.76 -12.36
N ALA A 320 -9.53 -4.07 -12.64
CA ALA A 320 -10.66 -3.21 -12.28
C ALA A 320 -10.84 -3.08 -10.77
N ILE A 321 -10.72 -4.18 -10.02
CA ILE A 321 -10.79 -4.18 -8.55
C ILE A 321 -9.68 -3.30 -7.96
N ASN A 322 -8.45 -3.43 -8.47
CA ASN A 322 -7.33 -2.63 -8.02
C ASN A 322 -7.54 -1.13 -8.27
N VAL A 323 -7.94 -0.76 -9.48
CA VAL A 323 -8.22 0.64 -9.83
C VAL A 323 -9.34 1.22 -8.95
N HIS A 324 -10.44 0.46 -8.76
CA HIS A 324 -11.52 0.84 -7.84
C HIS A 324 -11.00 1.09 -6.43
N HIS A 325 -10.23 0.15 -5.87
CA HIS A 325 -9.62 0.27 -4.56
C HIS A 325 -8.74 1.52 -4.42
N PHE A 326 -7.86 1.79 -5.40
CA PHE A 326 -6.97 2.96 -5.37
C PHE A 326 -7.77 4.27 -5.33
N VAL A 327 -8.87 4.34 -6.08
CA VAL A 327 -9.76 5.51 -6.05
C VAL A 327 -10.41 5.64 -4.67
N VAL A 328 -11.00 4.58 -4.13
CA VAL A 328 -11.64 4.60 -2.81
C VAL A 328 -10.64 5.05 -1.73
N ASP A 329 -9.43 4.49 -1.73
CA ASP A 329 -8.39 4.81 -0.75
C ASP A 329 -7.97 6.28 -0.78
N ALA A 330 -7.87 6.89 -1.94
CA ALA A 330 -7.55 8.30 -2.07
C ALA A 330 -8.55 9.23 -1.34
N PHE A 331 -9.75 8.74 -1.05
CA PHE A 331 -10.79 9.51 -0.36
C PHE A 331 -10.99 9.11 1.10
N ILE A 332 -10.92 7.81 1.45
CA ILE A 332 -11.21 7.36 2.81
C ILE A 332 -10.08 7.66 3.81
N TRP A 333 -8.83 7.80 3.33
CA TRP A 333 -7.64 8.03 4.18
C TRP A 333 -7.28 9.49 4.39
N ARG A 334 -8.13 10.44 4.02
CA ARG A 334 -7.85 11.87 4.24
C ARG A 334 -7.81 12.16 5.74
N LEU A 335 -6.60 12.46 6.26
CA LEU A 335 -6.38 12.81 7.68
C LEU A 335 -7.10 14.10 8.10
N ARG A 336 -7.45 14.97 7.14
CA ARG A 336 -8.23 16.20 7.40
C ARG A 336 -9.68 15.94 7.84
N ARG A 337 -10.15 14.68 7.78
CA ARG A 337 -11.45 14.31 8.32
C ARG A 337 -11.32 14.05 9.81
N ASP A 338 -12.18 14.68 10.61
CA ASP A 338 -12.17 14.64 12.09
C ASP A 338 -12.12 13.21 12.64
N SER A 339 -12.82 12.27 12.00
CA SER A 339 -12.83 10.86 12.42
C SER A 339 -11.47 10.17 12.31
N ASN A 340 -10.74 10.38 11.20
CA ASN A 340 -9.42 9.80 11.00
C ASN A 340 -8.39 10.47 11.93
N TYR A 341 -8.44 11.82 12.03
CA TYR A 341 -7.56 12.55 12.92
C TYR A 341 -7.74 12.15 14.38
N ALA A 342 -8.97 11.97 14.83
CA ALA A 342 -9.27 11.53 16.18
C ALA A 342 -8.66 10.16 16.51
N VAL A 343 -8.63 9.21 15.56
CA VAL A 343 -7.98 7.90 15.77
C VAL A 343 -6.47 8.03 15.90
N VAL A 344 -5.85 8.87 15.06
CA VAL A 344 -4.38 9.07 15.05
C VAL A 344 -3.92 9.79 16.31
N SER A 345 -4.63 10.83 16.75
CA SER A 345 -4.28 11.66 17.92
C SER A 345 -4.59 11.01 19.27
N ALA A 346 -5.43 9.96 19.30
CA ALA A 346 -5.80 9.30 20.55
C ALA A 346 -4.59 8.66 21.25
N GLN A 347 -4.45 8.93 22.54
CA GLN A 347 -3.49 8.21 23.37
C GLN A 347 -3.83 6.70 23.38
N PRO A 348 -2.83 5.79 23.51
CA PRO A 348 -3.11 4.39 23.78
C PRO A 348 -3.98 4.31 25.02
N ALA A 349 -5.05 3.51 24.99
CA ALA A 349 -5.71 3.14 26.21
C ALA A 349 -4.67 2.46 27.10
N VAL A 350 -4.34 3.07 28.24
CA VAL A 350 -3.51 2.45 29.27
C VAL A 350 -4.34 1.27 29.76
N GLY A 351 -3.96 0.06 29.36
CA GLY A 351 -4.53 -1.19 29.83
C GLY A 351 -3.74 -1.69 31.02
#